data_d8bbb3e19addc670b640ee83cfad1745
#
_entry.id   d8bbb3e19addc670b640ee83cfad1745
#
_cell.length_a   1.000
_cell.length_b   1.000
_cell.length_c   1.000
_cell.angle_alpha   90.00
_cell.angle_beta   90.00
_cell.angle_gamma   90.00
#
_symmetry.space_group_name_H-M   'P 1'
#
loop_
_entity.id
_entity.type
_entity.pdbx_description
1 polymer ?
#
loop_
_entity_poly.entity_id
_entity_poly.type
_entity_poly.pdbx_seq_one_letter_code
_entity_poly.pdbx_strand_id
1 'polypeptide(L)'
;LWAGLGRGVNNLAAILLTKGSLFFINSQEDLTAIILAICLFFFVSIITFTYVIQRKKLIEKLSESQKTLLTKENKILKIKEHYAFTPRESEVFEYLISTEDSVQDIANNMYVSKRTLERYISAIYKKTGVKSRVSLLNIYNNYENTLF
;
A
#
# COMPACT_ATOMS: atom_id res chain seq x y z
N LEU A 1 17.97 -39.53 2.72
CA LEU A 1 18.86 -38.61 3.49
C LEU A 1 18.10 -37.70 4.46
N TRP A 2 16.90 -37.23 4.13
CA TRP A 2 16.09 -36.30 4.97
C TRP A 2 15.38 -36.97 6.17
N ALA A 3 15.08 -38.27 6.08
CA ALA A 3 14.41 -39.00 7.16
C ALA A 3 15.30 -39.29 8.38
N GLY A 4 16.61 -39.19 8.24
CA GLY A 4 17.57 -39.41 9.33
C GLY A 4 17.79 -38.17 10.20
N LEU A 5 17.76 -36.98 9.60
CA LEU A 5 17.98 -35.72 10.30
C LEU A 5 16.83 -35.39 11.28
N GLY A 6 15.58 -35.67 10.90
CA GLY A 6 14.42 -35.39 11.77
C GLY A 6 14.40 -36.20 13.06
N ARG A 7 14.90 -37.41 13.04
CA ARG A 7 14.99 -38.28 14.26
C ARG A 7 16.11 -37.81 15.20
N GLY A 8 17.23 -37.31 14.65
CA GLY A 8 18.33 -36.77 15.45
C GLY A 8 17.97 -35.51 16.22
N VAL A 9 17.24 -34.60 15.59
CA VAL A 9 16.82 -33.33 16.23
C VAL A 9 15.80 -33.56 17.34
N ASN A 10 14.83 -34.50 17.12
CA ASN A 10 13.85 -34.84 18.15
C ASN A 10 14.47 -35.54 19.36
N ASN A 11 15.50 -36.41 19.14
CA ASN A 11 16.22 -37.02 20.25
C ASN A 11 17.10 -36.03 21.01
N LEU A 12 17.73 -35.06 20.36
CA LEU A 12 18.48 -33.99 21.01
C LEU A 12 17.58 -33.07 21.83
N ALA A 13 16.43 -32.71 21.29
CA ALA A 13 15.43 -31.91 22.03
C ALA A 13 14.88 -32.66 23.24
N ALA A 14 14.59 -33.96 23.10
CA ALA A 14 14.14 -34.79 24.22
C ALA A 14 15.23 -34.96 25.30
N ILE A 15 16.49 -35.12 24.93
CA ILE A 15 17.62 -35.24 25.87
C ILE A 15 17.89 -33.90 26.57
N LEU A 16 17.78 -32.79 25.89
CA LEU A 16 17.89 -31.44 26.46
C LEU A 16 16.76 -31.13 27.43
N LEU A 17 15.52 -31.52 27.07
CA LEU A 17 14.35 -31.37 27.94
C LEU A 17 14.42 -32.25 29.18
N THR A 18 14.82 -33.53 29.06
CA THR A 18 14.89 -34.46 30.21
C THR A 18 16.12 -34.21 31.10
N LYS A 19 17.27 -33.88 30.55
CA LYS A 19 18.47 -33.49 31.39
C LYS A 19 18.31 -32.11 31.99
N GLY A 20 17.70 -31.18 31.27
CA GLY A 20 17.38 -29.83 31.81
C GLY A 20 16.41 -29.91 32.98
N SER A 21 15.37 -30.77 32.91
CA SER A 21 14.40 -30.92 33.97
C SER A 21 14.96 -31.66 35.24
N LEU A 22 15.88 -32.60 35.06
CA LEU A 22 16.47 -33.34 36.17
C LEU A 22 17.57 -32.52 36.95
N PHE A 23 18.21 -31.57 36.30
CA PHE A 23 19.20 -30.69 36.96
C PHE A 23 18.51 -29.61 37.80
N PHE A 24 17.23 -29.36 37.62
CA PHE A 24 16.53 -28.18 38.14
C PHE A 24 15.72 -28.40 39.44
N ILE A 25 15.72 -29.55 40.08
CA ILE A 25 14.77 -29.87 41.17
C ILE A 25 15.41 -29.84 42.58
N ASN A 26 16.56 -29.24 42.81
CA ASN A 26 17.20 -29.42 44.10
C ASN A 26 17.51 -28.18 44.95
N SER A 27 17.02 -26.97 44.63
CA SER A 27 17.17 -25.86 45.59
C SER A 27 16.12 -24.77 45.41
N GLN A 28 15.88 -23.98 46.45
CA GLN A 28 14.93 -22.86 46.48
C GLN A 28 15.33 -21.74 45.49
N GLU A 29 16.58 -21.72 45.03
CA GLU A 29 17.09 -20.79 44.00
C GLU A 29 16.54 -21.16 42.61
N ASP A 30 16.16 -22.42 42.37
CA ASP A 30 15.65 -22.89 41.08
C ASP A 30 14.23 -22.38 40.79
N LEU A 31 13.41 -22.18 41.82
CA LEU A 31 12.05 -21.63 41.66
C LEU A 31 12.06 -20.20 41.11
N THR A 32 12.97 -19.38 41.54
CA THR A 32 13.10 -18.00 41.06
C THR A 32 13.54 -17.96 39.61
N ALA A 33 14.46 -18.83 39.21
CA ALA A 33 14.92 -18.97 37.84
C ALA A 33 13.84 -19.46 36.90
N ILE A 34 12.98 -20.40 37.33
CA ILE A 34 11.82 -20.88 36.56
C ILE A 34 10.80 -19.77 36.34
N ILE A 35 10.46 -19.02 37.41
CA ILE A 35 9.53 -17.90 37.32
C ILE A 35 10.06 -16.84 36.35
N LEU A 36 11.36 -16.53 36.45
CA LEU A 36 12.00 -15.54 35.57
C LEU A 36 12.00 -15.98 34.10
N ALA A 37 12.25 -17.28 33.83
CA ALA A 37 12.18 -17.86 32.50
C ALA A 37 10.76 -17.80 31.91
N ILE A 38 9.73 -18.09 32.72
CA ILE A 38 8.33 -17.99 32.31
C ILE A 38 7.97 -16.54 32.01
N CYS A 39 8.37 -15.58 32.85
CA CYS A 39 8.13 -14.16 32.62
C CYS A 39 8.79 -13.67 31.32
N LEU A 40 10.04 -14.06 31.05
CA LEU A 40 10.73 -13.75 29.82
C LEU A 40 10.03 -14.34 28.59
N PHE A 41 9.55 -15.59 28.69
CA PHE A 41 8.82 -16.24 27.61
C PHE A 41 7.52 -15.47 27.27
N PHE A 42 6.75 -15.08 28.28
CA PHE A 42 5.54 -14.27 28.07
C PHE A 42 5.89 -12.89 27.50
N PHE A 43 6.95 -12.26 27.98
CA PHE A 43 7.38 -10.96 27.49
C PHE A 43 7.76 -11.00 25.99
N VAL A 44 8.58 -11.97 25.60
CA VAL A 44 8.93 -12.18 24.19
C VAL A 44 7.71 -12.53 23.35
N SER A 45 6.79 -13.35 23.88
CA SER A 45 5.55 -13.70 23.20
C SER A 45 4.66 -12.48 22.95
N ILE A 46 4.54 -11.57 23.90
CA ILE A 46 3.77 -10.33 23.75
C ILE A 46 4.44 -9.43 22.69
N ILE A 47 5.76 -9.29 22.73
CA ILE A 47 6.48 -8.47 21.73
C ILE A 47 6.30 -9.03 20.32
N THR A 48 6.45 -10.33 20.13
CA THR A 48 6.26 -10.97 18.82
C THR A 48 4.82 -10.86 18.34
N PHE A 49 3.84 -11.00 19.22
CA PHE A 49 2.44 -10.85 18.90
C PHE A 49 2.09 -9.41 18.47
N THR A 50 2.57 -8.40 19.22
CA THR A 50 2.37 -6.99 18.87
C THR A 50 3.06 -6.64 17.53
N TYR A 51 4.25 -7.16 17.30
CA TYR A 51 4.96 -6.97 16.04
C TYR A 51 4.20 -7.56 14.84
N VAL A 52 3.64 -8.77 14.98
CA VAL A 52 2.85 -9.42 13.93
C VAL A 52 1.58 -8.63 13.62
N ILE A 53 0.88 -8.11 14.64
CA ILE A 53 -0.31 -7.28 14.45
C ILE A 53 0.04 -5.98 13.70
N GLN A 54 1.12 -5.31 14.10
CA GLN A 54 1.54 -4.07 13.42
C GLN A 54 1.92 -4.32 11.96
N ARG A 55 2.60 -5.43 11.68
CA ARG A 55 2.94 -5.83 10.30
C ARG A 55 1.69 -6.07 9.45
N LYS A 56 0.69 -6.80 9.97
CA LYS A 56 -0.58 -7.01 9.25
C LYS A 56 -1.27 -5.70 8.91
N LYS A 57 -1.37 -4.78 9.87
CA LYS A 57 -1.99 -3.46 9.68
C LYS A 57 -1.26 -2.60 8.63
N LEU A 58 0.08 -2.70 8.58
CA LEU A 58 0.87 -2.01 7.56
C LEU A 58 0.65 -2.58 6.16
N ILE A 59 0.65 -3.91 6.03
CA ILE A 59 0.40 -4.60 4.75
C ILE A 59 -1.00 -4.28 4.23
N GLU A 60 -2.01 -4.26 5.09
CA GLU A 60 -3.38 -3.90 4.75
C GLU A 60 -3.48 -2.47 4.21
N LYS A 61 -2.85 -1.49 4.89
CA LYS A 61 -2.78 -0.10 4.41
C LYS A 61 -2.09 0.04 3.05
N LEU A 62 -1.00 -0.70 2.83
CA LEU A 62 -0.29 -0.69 1.56
C LEU A 62 -1.14 -1.28 0.44
N SER A 63 -1.83 -2.39 0.71
CA SER A 63 -2.76 -3.02 -0.22
C SER A 63 -3.92 -2.11 -0.60
N GLU A 64 -4.49 -1.41 0.37
CA GLU A 64 -5.59 -0.45 0.16
C GLU A 64 -5.14 0.76 -0.68
N SER A 65 -3.94 1.29 -0.40
CA SER A 65 -3.33 2.36 -1.20
C SER A 65 -3.07 1.93 -2.65
N GLN A 66 -2.56 0.73 -2.87
CA GLN A 66 -2.36 0.19 -4.22
C GLN A 66 -3.69 0.01 -4.97
N LYS A 67 -4.72 -0.51 -4.29
CA LYS A 67 -6.05 -0.67 -4.89
C LYS A 67 -6.64 0.68 -5.30
N THR A 68 -6.47 1.71 -4.48
CA THR A 68 -6.94 3.07 -4.78
C THR A 68 -6.23 3.68 -5.98
N LEU A 69 -4.90 3.50 -6.09
CA LEU A 69 -4.11 3.96 -7.24
C LEU A 69 -4.53 3.27 -8.52
N LEU A 70 -4.65 1.94 -8.52
CA LEU A 70 -5.11 1.17 -9.68
C LEU A 70 -6.52 1.57 -10.13
N THR A 71 -7.41 1.88 -9.19
CA THR A 71 -8.76 2.37 -9.50
C THR A 71 -8.71 3.74 -10.17
N LYS A 72 -7.86 4.67 -9.67
CA LYS A 72 -7.66 5.98 -10.30
C LYS A 72 -7.12 5.89 -11.72
N GLU A 73 -6.07 5.10 -11.93
CA GLU A 73 -5.46 4.91 -13.25
C GLU A 73 -6.45 4.31 -14.26
N ASN A 74 -7.19 3.27 -13.86
CA ASN A 74 -8.22 2.66 -14.69
C ASN A 74 -9.34 3.64 -15.05
N LYS A 75 -9.74 4.50 -14.11
CA LYS A 75 -10.74 5.54 -14.34
C LYS A 75 -10.26 6.58 -15.33
N ILE A 76 -9.04 7.06 -15.19
CA ILE A 76 -8.43 8.01 -16.13
C ILE A 76 -8.35 7.39 -17.53
N LEU A 77 -7.92 6.13 -17.64
CA LEU A 77 -7.81 5.43 -18.91
C LEU A 77 -9.17 5.34 -19.62
N LYS A 78 -10.22 4.93 -18.91
CA LYS A 78 -11.58 4.85 -19.45
C LYS A 78 -12.09 6.21 -19.94
N ILE A 79 -11.83 7.29 -19.21
CA ILE A 79 -12.21 8.65 -19.62
C ILE A 79 -11.47 9.07 -20.90
N LYS A 80 -10.16 8.79 -20.98
CA LYS A 80 -9.35 9.10 -22.17
C LYS A 80 -9.86 8.38 -23.41
N GLU A 81 -10.22 7.12 -23.27
CA GLU A 81 -10.79 6.32 -24.35
C GLU A 81 -12.18 6.83 -24.76
N HIS A 82 -13.06 7.09 -23.78
CA HIS A 82 -14.41 7.55 -24.02
C HIS A 82 -14.46 8.88 -24.80
N TYR A 83 -13.62 9.84 -24.43
CA TYR A 83 -13.55 11.14 -25.09
C TYR A 83 -12.52 11.22 -26.24
N ALA A 84 -11.88 10.11 -26.57
CA ALA A 84 -10.86 10.00 -27.63
C ALA A 84 -9.78 11.09 -27.50
N PHE A 85 -9.17 11.20 -26.33
CA PHE A 85 -8.09 12.15 -26.10
C PHE A 85 -6.83 11.72 -26.85
N THR A 86 -6.15 12.69 -27.46
CA THR A 86 -4.80 12.48 -27.98
C THR A 86 -3.79 12.30 -26.83
N PRO A 87 -2.62 11.72 -27.06
CA PRO A 87 -1.61 11.54 -25.99
C PRO A 87 -1.30 12.84 -25.23
N ARG A 88 -1.17 13.96 -25.93
CA ARG A 88 -0.89 15.27 -25.30
C ARG A 88 -2.10 15.83 -24.54
N GLU A 89 -3.29 15.67 -25.06
CA GLU A 89 -4.52 16.02 -24.33
C GLU A 89 -4.68 15.16 -23.07
N SER A 90 -4.29 13.90 -23.13
CA SER A 90 -4.31 12.99 -21.99
C SER A 90 -3.37 13.43 -20.87
N GLU A 91 -2.16 13.83 -21.22
CA GLU A 91 -1.19 14.39 -20.25
C GLU A 91 -1.75 15.68 -19.60
N VAL A 92 -2.28 16.60 -20.41
CA VAL A 92 -2.89 17.85 -19.91
C VAL A 92 -4.10 17.55 -19.02
N PHE A 93 -4.95 16.60 -19.41
CA PHE A 93 -6.10 16.20 -18.59
C PHE A 93 -5.65 15.70 -17.21
N GLU A 94 -4.62 14.85 -17.14
CA GLU A 94 -4.07 14.36 -15.86
C GLU A 94 -3.59 15.51 -14.97
N TYR A 95 -2.86 16.48 -15.51
CA TYR A 95 -2.44 17.65 -14.75
C TYR A 95 -3.64 18.47 -14.24
N LEU A 96 -4.65 18.67 -15.08
CA LEU A 96 -5.84 19.44 -14.70
C LEU A 96 -6.65 18.81 -13.56
N ILE A 97 -6.66 17.48 -13.44
CA ILE A 97 -7.41 16.77 -12.40
C ILE A 97 -6.57 16.48 -11.14
N SER A 98 -5.24 16.42 -11.25
CA SER A 98 -4.34 16.02 -10.15
C SER A 98 -3.75 17.17 -9.36
N THR A 99 -3.62 18.36 -9.97
CA THR A 99 -3.01 19.53 -9.33
C THR A 99 -3.99 20.70 -9.28
N GLU A 100 -3.74 21.67 -8.41
CA GLU A 100 -4.44 22.95 -8.38
C GLU A 100 -3.61 24.06 -9.03
N ASP A 101 -2.54 23.70 -9.70
CA ASP A 101 -1.59 24.62 -10.32
C ASP A 101 -2.27 25.56 -11.32
N SER A 102 -1.68 26.73 -11.49
CA SER A 102 -2.08 27.68 -12.53
C SER A 102 -1.74 27.15 -13.94
N VAL A 103 -2.44 27.66 -14.94
CA VAL A 103 -2.17 27.31 -16.35
C VAL A 103 -0.70 27.60 -16.72
N GLN A 104 -0.10 28.65 -16.12
CA GLN A 104 1.30 28.98 -16.37
C GLN A 104 2.24 27.94 -15.77
N ASP A 105 1.98 27.46 -14.55
CA ASP A 105 2.83 26.49 -13.88
C ASP A 105 2.74 25.12 -14.58
N ILE A 106 1.54 24.71 -14.97
CA ILE A 106 1.35 23.48 -15.76
C ILE A 106 2.11 23.57 -17.10
N ALA A 107 2.06 24.73 -17.78
CA ALA A 107 2.79 24.93 -19.04
C ALA A 107 4.30 24.80 -18.83
N ASN A 108 4.83 25.37 -17.74
CA ASN A 108 6.24 25.28 -17.37
C ASN A 108 6.62 23.81 -17.07
N ASN A 109 5.81 23.09 -16.29
CA ASN A 109 6.04 21.68 -15.94
C ASN A 109 6.02 20.76 -17.16
N MET A 110 5.20 21.07 -18.14
CA MET A 110 5.08 20.30 -19.39
C MET A 110 6.06 20.76 -20.50
N TYR A 111 6.88 21.77 -20.22
CA TYR A 111 7.83 22.36 -21.19
C TYR A 111 7.12 22.84 -22.47
N VAL A 112 5.94 23.44 -22.35
CA VAL A 112 5.20 24.02 -23.47
C VAL A 112 4.88 25.49 -23.24
N SER A 113 4.57 26.24 -24.30
CA SER A 113 4.09 27.62 -24.14
C SER A 113 2.68 27.63 -23.51
N LYS A 114 2.37 28.65 -22.71
CA LYS A 114 1.03 28.88 -22.15
C LYS A 114 -0.06 28.79 -23.24
N ARG A 115 0.18 29.44 -24.40
CA ARG A 115 -0.72 29.43 -25.54
C ARG A 115 -0.97 28.02 -26.07
N THR A 116 0.06 27.19 -26.10
CA THR A 116 -0.08 25.78 -26.54
C THR A 116 -0.90 24.98 -25.54
N LEU A 117 -0.67 25.17 -24.25
CA LEU A 117 -1.44 24.53 -23.19
C LEU A 117 -2.92 24.95 -23.25
N GLU A 118 -3.21 26.24 -23.41
CA GLU A 118 -4.59 26.75 -23.54
C GLU A 118 -5.34 26.13 -24.73
N ARG A 119 -4.63 25.83 -25.84
CA ARG A 119 -5.20 25.10 -26.96
C ARG A 119 -5.58 23.68 -26.60
N TYR A 120 -4.74 22.96 -25.85
CA TYR A 120 -5.07 21.61 -25.38
C TYR A 120 -6.24 21.64 -24.40
N ILE A 121 -6.27 22.59 -23.46
CA ILE A 121 -7.38 22.77 -22.52
C ILE A 121 -8.68 23.02 -23.29
N SER A 122 -8.66 23.90 -24.26
CA SER A 122 -9.84 24.19 -25.11
C SER A 122 -10.31 22.97 -25.90
N ALA A 123 -9.39 22.17 -26.42
CA ALA A 123 -9.72 20.93 -27.10
C ALA A 123 -10.36 19.90 -26.15
N ILE A 124 -9.84 19.73 -24.94
CA ILE A 124 -10.40 18.87 -23.90
C ILE A 124 -11.81 19.33 -23.55
N TYR A 125 -12.00 20.62 -23.27
CA TYR A 125 -13.31 21.18 -22.95
C TYR A 125 -14.33 20.99 -24.06
N LYS A 126 -13.90 21.14 -25.30
CA LYS A 126 -14.76 20.89 -26.48
C LYS A 126 -15.18 19.41 -26.58
N LYS A 127 -14.24 18.49 -26.35
CA LYS A 127 -14.51 17.04 -26.39
C LYS A 127 -15.42 16.58 -25.25
N THR A 128 -15.24 17.14 -24.05
CA THR A 128 -16.01 16.78 -22.86
C THR A 128 -17.31 17.58 -22.70
N GLY A 129 -17.52 18.63 -23.50
CA GLY A 129 -18.69 19.51 -23.41
C GLY A 129 -18.71 20.44 -22.21
N VAL A 130 -17.58 20.59 -21.47
CA VAL A 130 -17.48 21.45 -20.31
C VAL A 130 -16.88 22.81 -20.64
N LYS A 131 -17.06 23.78 -19.72
CA LYS A 131 -16.56 25.15 -19.90
C LYS A 131 -15.55 25.58 -18.81
N SER A 132 -15.29 24.72 -17.82
CA SER A 132 -14.41 25.06 -16.71
C SER A 132 -13.70 23.83 -16.16
N ARG A 133 -12.57 24.08 -15.45
CA ARG A 133 -11.82 23.04 -14.73
C ARG A 133 -12.66 22.33 -13.67
N VAL A 134 -13.51 23.10 -12.95
CA VAL A 134 -14.41 22.54 -11.93
C VAL A 134 -15.41 21.57 -12.57
N SER A 135 -16.00 21.93 -13.72
CA SER A 135 -16.91 21.04 -14.45
C SER A 135 -16.21 19.78 -14.96
N LEU A 136 -14.95 19.90 -15.36
CA LEU A 136 -14.11 18.75 -15.77
C LEU A 136 -13.84 17.80 -14.59
N LEU A 137 -13.52 18.35 -13.41
CA LEU A 137 -13.38 17.59 -12.16
C LEU A 137 -14.68 16.88 -11.78
N ASN A 138 -15.83 17.52 -11.98
CA ASN A 138 -17.13 16.89 -11.73
C ASN A 138 -17.37 15.67 -12.65
N ILE A 139 -17.02 15.78 -13.95
CA ILE A 139 -17.06 14.63 -14.84
C ILE A 139 -16.15 13.51 -14.31
N TYR A 140 -14.92 13.83 -13.96
CA TYR A 140 -13.98 12.85 -13.43
C TYR A 140 -14.51 12.19 -12.16
N ASN A 141 -15.05 12.93 -11.21
CA ASN A 141 -15.55 12.39 -9.95
C ASN A 141 -16.78 11.50 -10.15
N ASN A 142 -17.69 11.89 -11.05
CA ASN A 142 -18.96 11.21 -11.26
C ASN A 142 -18.91 10.15 -12.36
N TYR A 143 -17.76 9.93 -13.01
CA TYR A 143 -17.66 9.05 -14.18
C TYR A 143 -18.17 7.62 -13.93
N GLU A 144 -17.99 7.09 -12.73
CA GLU A 144 -18.48 5.76 -12.36
C GLU A 144 -20.00 5.70 -12.24
N ASN A 145 -20.63 6.84 -11.88
CA ASN A 145 -22.09 6.93 -11.69
C ASN A 145 -22.85 7.17 -13.01
N THR A 146 -22.14 7.46 -14.09
CA THR A 146 -22.75 7.81 -15.40
C THR A 146 -22.83 6.59 -16.34
N LEU A 147 -22.22 5.46 -15.97
CA LEU A 147 -22.20 4.22 -16.77
C LEU A 147 -23.30 3.22 -16.38
N PHE A 148 -24.18 3.60 -15.48
CA PHE A 148 -25.40 2.88 -15.08
C PHE A 148 -26.62 3.82 -15.27
#